data_4472143fac5f8fe59f5ce111ea07ccf5
#
_entry.id   4472143fac5f8fe59f5ce111ea07ccf5
#
_cell.length_a   1.000
_cell.length_b   1.000
_cell.length_c   1.000
_cell.angle_alpha   90.00
_cell.angle_beta   90.00
_cell.angle_gamma   90.00
#
_symmetry.space_group_name_H-M   'P 1'
#
loop_
_entity.id
_entity.type
_entity.pdbx_description
1 polymer ?
#
loop_
_entity_poly.entity_id
_entity_poly.type
_entity_poly.pdbx_seq_one_letter_code
_entity_poly.pdbx_strand_id
1 'polypeptide(L)'
;NRYLGLRRDEQGRFLLRVEPGVVLSELRKQLSKKVLPTAGWDQASLKAYDEFQEAPEQFFPTDPTEASACLGGMAACNASGARSYAYGPIRPHITGLHVALADGDLLELQRGEAFAQGRHLSLVTAAGRTLELDLPGYTMPKTKNASGYFVADDMDAIDLFIGACGTLGVVTELEIALQAAPAVVWGVSCFFD
;
A
#
# COMPACT_ATOMS: atom_id res chain seq x y z
N ASN A 1 -14.75 2.09 -6.62
CA ASN A 1 -14.37 1.06 -5.61
C ASN A 1 -14.19 -0.31 -6.31
N ARG A 2 -13.33 -0.32 -7.35
CA ARG A 2 -13.11 -1.51 -8.17
C ARG A 2 -11.83 -2.22 -7.74
N TYR A 3 -11.81 -3.51 -7.97
CA TYR A 3 -10.61 -4.33 -7.99
C TYR A 3 -10.12 -4.37 -9.44
N LEU A 4 -8.88 -3.96 -9.67
CA LEU A 4 -8.37 -3.67 -11.01
C LEU A 4 -7.53 -4.80 -11.60
N GLY A 5 -7.02 -5.68 -10.76
CA GLY A 5 -6.23 -6.83 -11.19
C GLY A 5 -5.45 -7.48 -10.06
N LEU A 6 -4.89 -8.63 -10.33
CA LEU A 6 -4.05 -9.40 -9.42
C LEU A 6 -2.82 -9.89 -10.18
N ARG A 7 -1.65 -9.86 -9.53
CA ARG A 7 -0.43 -10.47 -10.08
C ARG A 7 0.39 -11.12 -8.97
N ARG A 8 1.37 -11.89 -9.34
CA ARG A 8 2.43 -12.33 -8.41
C ARG A 8 3.72 -11.59 -8.68
N ASP A 9 4.44 -11.26 -7.63
CA ASP A 9 5.79 -10.74 -7.74
C ASP A 9 6.84 -11.88 -7.81
N GLU A 10 8.10 -11.50 -7.94
CA GLU A 10 9.23 -12.43 -7.98
C GLU A 10 9.42 -13.22 -6.67
N GLN A 11 8.94 -12.69 -5.54
CA GLN A 11 8.94 -13.37 -4.25
C GLN A 11 7.72 -14.31 -4.07
N GLY A 12 6.84 -14.37 -5.06
CA GLY A 12 5.65 -15.21 -5.05
C GLY A 12 4.48 -14.63 -4.24
N ARG A 13 4.55 -13.36 -3.80
CA ARG A 13 3.45 -12.68 -3.12
C ARG A 13 2.37 -12.29 -4.11
N PHE A 14 1.12 -12.30 -3.67
CA PHE A 14 0.02 -11.72 -4.44
C PHE A 14 -0.04 -10.21 -4.24
N LEU A 15 -0.06 -9.48 -5.35
CA LEU A 15 -0.19 -8.03 -5.41
C LEU A 15 -1.54 -7.69 -6.03
N LEU A 16 -2.38 -7.00 -5.28
CA LEU A 16 -3.76 -6.67 -5.66
C LEU A 16 -3.87 -5.18 -6.00
N ARG A 17 -4.28 -4.88 -7.22
CA ARG A 17 -4.55 -3.52 -7.68
C ARG A 17 -6.00 -3.13 -7.41
N VAL A 18 -6.19 -1.96 -6.79
CA VAL A 18 -7.51 -1.50 -6.35
C VAL A 18 -7.66 0.02 -6.52
N GLU A 19 -8.91 0.46 -6.66
CA GLU A 19 -9.25 1.88 -6.49
C GLU A 19 -9.21 2.28 -5.00
N PRO A 20 -8.88 3.56 -4.68
CA PRO A 20 -8.68 4.04 -3.31
C PRO A 20 -9.91 3.93 -2.40
N GLY A 21 -11.09 3.88 -2.97
CA GLY A 21 -12.35 3.76 -2.22
C GLY A 21 -12.73 2.33 -1.81
N VAL A 22 -11.91 1.33 -2.07
CA VAL A 22 -12.15 -0.03 -1.56
C VAL A 22 -12.06 -0.01 -0.04
N VAL A 23 -13.13 -0.52 0.62
CA VAL A 23 -13.27 -0.52 2.08
C VAL A 23 -12.56 -1.73 2.67
N LEU A 24 -11.80 -1.52 3.74
CA LEU A 24 -10.99 -2.56 4.38
C LEU A 24 -11.80 -3.78 4.84
N SER A 25 -12.96 -3.57 5.46
CA SER A 25 -13.83 -4.67 5.91
C SER A 25 -14.35 -5.52 4.76
N GLU A 26 -14.65 -4.91 3.61
CA GLU A 26 -15.05 -5.63 2.41
C GLU A 26 -13.89 -6.40 1.80
N LEU A 27 -12.71 -5.78 1.69
CA LEU A 27 -11.49 -6.46 1.26
C LEU A 27 -11.22 -7.71 2.10
N ARG A 28 -11.24 -7.59 3.43
CA ARG A 28 -11.04 -8.72 4.35
C ARG A 28 -12.04 -9.85 4.12
N LYS A 29 -13.33 -9.50 3.99
CA LYS A 29 -14.38 -10.47 3.70
C LYS A 29 -14.19 -11.19 2.38
N GLN A 30 -13.72 -10.49 1.35
CA GLN A 30 -13.48 -11.09 0.04
C GLN A 30 -12.23 -11.97 0.04
N LEU A 31 -11.15 -11.54 0.69
CA LEU A 31 -9.93 -12.35 0.85
C LEU A 31 -10.19 -13.64 1.62
N SER A 32 -10.91 -13.57 2.76
CA SER A 32 -11.24 -14.76 3.57
C SER A 32 -12.12 -15.76 2.83
N LYS A 33 -12.97 -15.30 1.91
CA LYS A 33 -13.81 -16.15 1.06
C LYS A 33 -13.12 -16.57 -0.24
N LYS A 34 -11.95 -16.01 -0.51
CA LYS A 34 -11.24 -16.12 -1.80
C LYS A 34 -12.11 -15.72 -3.00
N VAL A 35 -13.00 -14.74 -2.83
CA VAL A 35 -13.91 -14.27 -3.88
C VAL A 35 -13.63 -12.78 -4.12
N LEU A 36 -12.92 -12.48 -5.21
CA LEU A 36 -12.64 -11.11 -5.63
C LEU A 36 -13.52 -10.75 -6.84
N PRO A 37 -14.02 -9.50 -6.94
CA PRO A 37 -14.71 -9.01 -8.14
C PRO A 37 -13.73 -8.87 -9.30
N THR A 38 -13.81 -9.77 -10.28
CA THR A 38 -12.86 -9.84 -11.42
C THR A 38 -13.35 -9.14 -12.68
N ALA A 39 -14.45 -8.38 -12.59
CA ALA A 39 -14.99 -7.69 -13.76
C ALA A 39 -13.99 -6.69 -14.36
N GLY A 40 -13.67 -6.86 -15.64
CA GLY A 40 -12.72 -6.01 -16.37
C GLY A 40 -11.24 -6.39 -16.20
N TRP A 41 -10.93 -7.51 -15.53
CA TRP A 41 -9.56 -7.98 -15.40
C TRP A 41 -9.03 -8.57 -16.72
N ASP A 42 -7.75 -8.39 -16.96
CA ASP A 42 -7.04 -9.01 -18.08
C ASP A 42 -6.76 -10.51 -17.83
N GLN A 43 -6.32 -11.21 -18.87
CA GLN A 43 -6.04 -12.65 -18.82
C GLN A 43 -4.92 -13.00 -17.81
N ALA A 44 -3.93 -12.14 -17.65
CA ALA A 44 -2.83 -12.35 -16.70
C ALA A 44 -3.34 -12.28 -15.26
N SER A 45 -4.18 -11.30 -14.96
CA SER A 45 -4.83 -11.15 -13.65
C SER A 45 -5.79 -12.30 -13.34
N LEU A 46 -6.54 -12.80 -14.33
CA LEU A 46 -7.42 -13.95 -14.16
C LEU A 46 -6.62 -15.22 -13.86
N LYS A 47 -5.50 -15.44 -14.56
CA LYS A 47 -4.60 -16.56 -14.26
C LYS A 47 -4.02 -16.48 -12.85
N ALA A 48 -3.57 -15.29 -12.43
CA ALA A 48 -3.10 -15.09 -11.06
C ALA A 48 -4.21 -15.32 -10.02
N TYR A 49 -5.46 -15.05 -10.38
CA TYR A 49 -6.61 -15.30 -9.52
C TYR A 49 -6.90 -16.81 -9.36
N ASP A 50 -6.77 -17.61 -10.42
CA ASP A 50 -6.86 -19.06 -10.32
C ASP A 50 -5.81 -19.60 -9.33
N GLU A 51 -4.56 -19.12 -9.45
CA GLU A 51 -3.49 -19.46 -8.51
C GLU A 51 -3.80 -19.00 -7.06
N PHE A 52 -4.41 -17.83 -6.90
CA PHE A 52 -4.84 -17.30 -5.59
C PHE A 52 -5.91 -18.17 -4.94
N GLN A 53 -6.84 -18.71 -5.72
CA GLN A 53 -7.90 -19.59 -5.19
C GLN A 53 -7.34 -20.88 -4.61
N GLU A 54 -6.27 -21.43 -5.20
CA GLU A 54 -5.58 -22.65 -4.76
C GLU A 54 -4.56 -22.40 -3.63
N ALA A 55 -4.04 -21.17 -3.51
CA ALA A 55 -3.05 -20.80 -2.52
C ALA A 55 -3.61 -20.89 -1.08
N PRO A 56 -2.75 -20.95 -0.05
CA PRO A 56 -3.17 -20.72 1.33
C PRO A 56 -3.95 -19.41 1.49
N GLU A 57 -4.76 -19.30 2.54
CA GLU A 57 -5.51 -18.07 2.82
C GLU A 57 -4.57 -16.84 2.81
N GLN A 58 -4.97 -15.80 2.11
CA GLN A 58 -4.25 -14.53 2.02
C GLN A 58 -4.99 -13.46 2.80
N PHE A 59 -4.26 -12.56 3.42
CA PHE A 59 -4.85 -11.43 4.11
C PHE A 59 -4.08 -10.13 3.88
N PHE A 60 -4.72 -9.00 4.13
CA PHE A 60 -4.07 -7.70 4.17
C PHE A 60 -3.71 -7.36 5.62
N PRO A 61 -2.42 -7.16 5.95
CA PRO A 61 -1.95 -7.18 7.35
C PRO A 61 -2.27 -5.92 8.13
N THR A 62 -2.47 -4.77 7.49
CA THR A 62 -2.77 -3.51 8.18
C THR A 62 -4.15 -3.59 8.84
N ASP A 63 -4.21 -3.36 10.16
CA ASP A 63 -5.39 -3.57 11.00
C ASP A 63 -5.72 -2.36 11.88
N PRO A 64 -6.18 -1.24 11.28
CA PRO A 64 -6.61 -0.07 12.05
C PRO A 64 -7.91 -0.38 12.81
N THR A 65 -8.19 0.41 13.85
CA THR A 65 -9.42 0.31 14.64
C THR A 65 -10.66 0.57 13.79
N GLU A 66 -10.56 1.48 12.81
CA GLU A 66 -11.65 1.82 11.91
C GLU A 66 -11.65 0.89 10.68
N ALA A 67 -12.50 -0.14 10.72
CA ALA A 67 -12.59 -1.13 9.65
C ALA A 67 -13.40 -0.65 8.42
N SER A 68 -14.13 0.47 8.54
CA SER A 68 -14.81 1.14 7.41
C SER A 68 -13.87 2.07 6.62
N ALA A 69 -12.60 2.18 7.03
CA ALA A 69 -11.61 2.97 6.32
C ALA A 69 -11.42 2.49 4.88
N CYS A 70 -11.30 3.44 3.96
CA CYS A 70 -10.94 3.17 2.56
C CYS A 70 -9.42 3.07 2.41
N LEU A 71 -8.95 2.21 1.51
CA LEU A 71 -7.51 1.96 1.31
C LEU A 71 -6.74 3.22 0.93
N GLY A 72 -7.31 4.12 0.12
CA GLY A 72 -6.68 5.40 -0.21
C GLY A 72 -6.50 6.31 1.00
N GLY A 73 -7.49 6.39 1.89
CA GLY A 73 -7.37 7.12 3.16
C GLY A 73 -6.33 6.49 4.09
N MET A 74 -6.28 5.15 4.13
CA MET A 74 -5.26 4.42 4.90
C MET A 74 -3.84 4.71 4.37
N ALA A 75 -3.65 4.72 3.05
CA ALA A 75 -2.38 5.10 2.43
C ALA A 75 -2.01 6.55 2.75
N ALA A 76 -2.97 7.48 2.59
CA ALA A 76 -2.76 8.90 2.84
C ALA A 76 -2.30 9.21 4.26
N CYS A 77 -2.75 8.47 5.28
CA CYS A 77 -2.34 8.69 6.67
C CYS A 77 -1.32 7.66 7.20
N ASN A 78 -0.75 6.83 6.35
CA ASN A 78 0.13 5.72 6.75
C ASN A 78 -0.47 4.90 7.89
N ALA A 79 -1.69 4.39 7.68
CA ALA A 79 -2.49 3.73 8.70
C ALA A 79 -1.74 2.58 9.39
N SER A 80 -1.98 2.45 10.68
CA SER A 80 -1.43 1.40 11.54
C SER A 80 -2.52 0.89 12.49
N GLY A 81 -2.27 -0.22 13.16
CA GLY A 81 -3.26 -0.79 14.07
C GLY A 81 -2.73 -1.94 14.93
N ALA A 82 -3.60 -2.82 15.35
CA ALA A 82 -3.30 -3.88 16.32
C ALA A 82 -2.18 -4.83 15.85
N ARG A 83 -2.03 -5.04 14.53
CA ARG A 83 -1.01 -5.94 13.96
C ARG A 83 0.30 -5.23 13.60
N SER A 84 0.40 -3.92 13.84
CA SER A 84 1.58 -3.13 13.39
C SER A 84 2.88 -3.54 14.08
N TYR A 85 2.84 -4.17 15.24
CA TYR A 85 4.04 -4.70 15.88
C TYR A 85 4.70 -5.80 15.03
N ALA A 86 3.91 -6.69 14.46
CA ALA A 86 4.41 -7.79 13.64
C ALA A 86 4.62 -7.41 12.16
N TYR A 87 3.72 -6.59 11.59
CA TYR A 87 3.66 -6.35 10.15
C TYR A 87 3.99 -4.91 9.74
N GLY A 88 4.16 -4.02 10.69
CA GLY A 88 4.32 -2.59 10.41
C GLY A 88 3.01 -1.86 10.08
N PRO A 89 3.10 -0.56 9.74
CA PRO A 89 1.99 0.22 9.18
C PRO A 89 1.71 -0.20 7.74
N ILE A 90 0.81 0.51 7.04
CA ILE A 90 0.46 0.19 5.65
C ILE A 90 1.62 0.40 4.66
N ARG A 91 2.57 1.30 4.92
CA ARG A 91 3.68 1.71 4.03
C ARG A 91 4.39 0.53 3.35
N PRO A 92 4.93 -0.49 4.04
CA PRO A 92 5.65 -1.59 3.41
C PRO A 92 4.76 -2.50 2.57
N HIS A 93 3.45 -2.38 2.71
CA HIS A 93 2.47 -3.21 1.98
C HIS A 93 1.91 -2.53 0.73
N ILE A 94 2.27 -1.26 0.47
CA ILE A 94 1.95 -0.58 -0.78
C ILE A 94 3.13 -0.76 -1.73
N THR A 95 2.87 -1.41 -2.86
CA THR A 95 3.86 -1.71 -3.89
C THR A 95 3.71 -0.81 -5.12
N GLY A 96 2.54 -0.22 -5.32
CA GLY A 96 2.29 0.73 -6.40
C GLY A 96 1.30 1.81 -6.00
N LEU A 97 1.47 3.02 -6.54
CA LEU A 97 0.55 4.14 -6.42
C LEU A 97 0.42 4.88 -7.75
N HIS A 98 -0.80 5.21 -8.12
CA HIS A 98 -1.07 6.27 -9.09
C HIS A 98 -1.57 7.50 -8.33
N VAL A 99 -0.96 8.65 -8.60
CA VAL A 99 -1.25 9.90 -7.89
C VAL A 99 -1.56 11.00 -8.90
N ALA A 100 -2.77 11.57 -8.80
CA ALA A 100 -3.11 12.78 -9.54
C ALA A 100 -2.54 14.00 -8.81
N LEU A 101 -1.73 14.77 -9.50
CA LEU A 101 -1.12 16.01 -9.01
C LEU A 101 -2.11 17.19 -9.09
N ALA A 102 -1.77 18.30 -8.43
CA ALA A 102 -2.63 19.49 -8.37
C ALA A 102 -2.91 20.13 -9.74
N ASP A 103 -2.05 19.93 -10.71
CA ASP A 103 -2.21 20.42 -12.09
C ASP A 103 -2.93 19.41 -13.01
N GLY A 104 -3.36 18.27 -12.47
CA GLY A 104 -4.06 17.20 -13.20
C GLY A 104 -3.15 16.19 -13.91
N ASP A 105 -1.83 16.34 -13.84
CA ASP A 105 -0.90 15.34 -14.34
C ASP A 105 -0.84 14.12 -13.40
N LEU A 106 -0.35 12.99 -13.88
CA LEU A 106 -0.31 11.74 -13.12
C LEU A 106 1.13 11.31 -12.84
N LEU A 107 1.35 10.81 -11.63
CA LEU A 107 2.53 10.02 -11.28
C LEU A 107 2.14 8.56 -11.12
N GLU A 108 2.88 7.69 -11.79
CA GLU A 108 2.81 6.24 -11.63
C GLU A 108 4.07 5.80 -10.90
N LEU A 109 3.91 5.34 -9.67
CA LEU A 109 5.01 4.98 -8.79
C LEU A 109 4.96 3.49 -8.49
N GLN A 110 6.05 2.80 -8.73
CA GLN A 110 6.23 1.41 -8.37
C GLN A 110 7.37 1.29 -7.35
N ARG A 111 7.15 0.54 -6.31
CA ARG A 111 8.16 0.34 -5.28
C ARG A 111 9.41 -0.33 -5.86
N GLY A 112 10.57 0.27 -5.60
CA GLY A 112 11.85 -0.22 -6.07
C GLY A 112 12.30 0.33 -7.42
N GLU A 113 11.52 1.21 -8.07
CA GLU A 113 11.87 1.76 -9.40
C GLU A 113 12.47 3.16 -9.36
N ALA A 114 12.06 4.00 -8.40
CA ALA A 114 12.53 5.38 -8.32
C ALA A 114 13.05 5.69 -6.92
N PHE A 115 14.31 6.10 -6.83
CA PHE A 115 14.97 6.42 -5.57
C PHE A 115 15.53 7.84 -5.58
N ALA A 116 15.50 8.48 -4.41
CA ALA A 116 16.24 9.72 -4.21
C ALA A 116 17.75 9.44 -4.31
N GLN A 117 18.51 10.45 -4.71
CA GLN A 117 19.97 10.48 -4.64
C GLN A 117 20.35 11.41 -3.46
N GLY A 118 20.72 10.82 -2.33
CA GLY A 118 20.73 11.56 -1.08
C GLY A 118 19.34 12.08 -0.75
N ARG A 119 19.15 13.40 -0.79
CA ARG A 119 17.86 14.08 -0.56
C ARG A 119 17.26 14.69 -1.82
N HIS A 120 17.82 14.44 -2.97
CA HIS A 120 17.31 14.92 -4.25
C HIS A 120 16.51 13.83 -4.95
N LEU A 121 15.26 14.11 -5.33
CA LEU A 121 14.34 13.18 -5.97
C LEU A 121 13.91 13.74 -7.33
N SER A 122 14.13 12.97 -8.39
CA SER A 122 13.69 13.29 -9.74
C SER A 122 12.60 12.28 -10.16
N LEU A 123 11.44 12.78 -10.55
CA LEU A 123 10.28 11.98 -10.96
C LEU A 123 9.81 12.39 -12.35
N VAL A 124 9.36 11.44 -13.14
CA VAL A 124 8.78 11.71 -14.46
C VAL A 124 7.27 11.42 -14.39
N THR A 125 6.46 12.39 -14.79
CA THR A 125 5.01 12.26 -14.85
C THR A 125 4.56 11.51 -16.11
N ALA A 126 3.31 11.06 -16.14
CA ALA A 126 2.72 10.40 -17.31
C ALA A 126 2.74 11.27 -18.57
N ALA A 127 2.69 12.59 -18.42
CA ALA A 127 2.86 13.55 -19.53
C ALA A 127 4.33 13.76 -19.95
N GLY A 128 5.29 13.08 -19.30
CA GLY A 128 6.72 13.21 -19.61
C GLY A 128 7.41 14.41 -18.97
N ARG A 129 6.76 15.11 -18.04
CA ARG A 129 7.34 16.23 -17.31
C ARG A 129 8.23 15.72 -16.18
N THR A 130 9.43 16.27 -16.06
CA THR A 130 10.32 15.98 -14.92
C THR A 130 10.00 16.90 -13.76
N LEU A 131 9.86 16.32 -12.57
CA LEU A 131 9.73 17.00 -11.29
C LEU A 131 11.00 16.81 -10.48
N GLU A 132 11.66 17.90 -10.13
CA GLU A 132 12.85 17.90 -9.28
C GLU A 132 12.46 18.38 -7.89
N LEU A 133 12.77 17.59 -6.87
CA LEU A 133 12.36 17.83 -5.49
C LEU A 133 13.56 17.69 -4.55
N ASP A 134 13.78 18.71 -3.71
CA ASP A 134 14.70 18.61 -2.59
C ASP A 134 13.93 18.23 -1.33
N LEU A 135 14.21 17.04 -0.80
CA LEU A 135 13.55 16.53 0.40
C LEU A 135 14.00 17.28 1.64
N PRO A 136 13.11 17.53 2.61
CA PRO A 136 13.45 18.21 3.86
C PRO A 136 14.60 17.56 4.61
N GLY A 137 15.43 18.37 5.28
CA GLY A 137 16.65 17.92 5.97
C GLY A 137 16.45 17.30 7.37
N TYR A 138 15.20 17.14 7.84
CA TYR A 138 14.96 16.54 9.16
C TYR A 138 15.17 15.01 9.13
N THR A 139 15.38 14.44 10.31
CA THR A 139 15.51 13.00 10.49
C THR A 139 14.22 12.43 11.07
N MET A 140 13.74 11.34 10.47
CA MET A 140 12.55 10.65 10.98
C MET A 140 12.79 10.06 12.37
N PRO A 141 11.81 10.15 13.29
CA PRO A 141 11.89 9.48 14.57
C PRO A 141 12.05 7.96 14.42
N LYS A 142 12.87 7.34 15.29
CA LYS A 142 13.06 5.87 15.30
C LYS A 142 11.86 5.12 15.89
N THR A 143 11.01 5.81 16.65
CA THR A 143 9.77 5.26 17.19
C THR A 143 8.64 5.38 16.17
N LYS A 144 7.61 4.54 16.30
CA LYS A 144 6.39 4.64 15.49
C LYS A 144 5.86 6.07 15.54
N ASN A 145 5.64 6.66 14.37
CA ASN A 145 5.07 7.98 14.22
C ASN A 145 4.26 8.06 12.92
N ALA A 146 3.40 9.06 12.82
CA ALA A 146 2.64 9.42 11.64
C ALA A 146 2.74 10.93 11.35
N SER A 147 3.84 11.55 11.78
CA SER A 147 4.07 12.99 11.70
C SER A 147 4.84 13.38 10.45
N GLY A 148 4.32 14.34 9.71
CA GLY A 148 4.98 14.93 8.55
C GLY A 148 5.19 13.97 7.39
N TYR A 149 5.87 14.46 6.37
CA TYR A 149 6.26 13.64 5.23
C TYR A 149 7.37 12.67 5.63
N PHE A 150 7.29 11.45 5.12
CA PHE A 150 8.40 10.52 5.30
C PHE A 150 9.59 10.99 4.46
N VAL A 151 10.77 11.08 5.08
CA VAL A 151 12.01 11.45 4.40
C VAL A 151 13.17 10.63 4.94
N ALA A 152 13.99 10.15 4.04
CA ALA A 152 15.27 9.49 4.34
C ALA A 152 16.23 9.73 3.17
N ASP A 153 17.53 9.56 3.40
CA ASP A 153 18.49 9.56 2.32
C ASP A 153 18.25 8.31 1.44
N ASP A 154 18.36 8.48 0.14
CA ASP A 154 18.19 7.41 -0.87
C ASP A 154 16.84 6.66 -0.75
N MET A 155 15.79 7.35 -0.26
CA MET A 155 14.47 6.75 -0.07
C MET A 155 13.78 6.41 -1.39
N ASP A 156 12.91 5.41 -1.36
CA ASP A 156 12.00 5.12 -2.45
C ASP A 156 10.94 6.23 -2.59
N ALA A 157 10.74 6.71 -3.81
CA ALA A 157 9.84 7.82 -4.12
C ALA A 157 8.39 7.60 -3.66
N ILE A 158 7.89 6.37 -3.73
CA ILE A 158 6.54 6.02 -3.31
C ILE A 158 6.29 6.37 -1.83
N ASP A 159 7.34 6.30 -1.01
CA ASP A 159 7.25 6.55 0.42
C ASP A 159 6.96 8.01 0.77
N LEU A 160 7.26 8.96 -0.12
CA LEU A 160 6.92 10.37 0.04
C LEU A 160 5.40 10.59 0.07
N PHE A 161 4.66 9.83 -0.75
CA PHE A 161 3.21 9.97 -0.91
C PHE A 161 2.41 9.22 0.17
N ILE A 162 3.00 8.16 0.76
CA ILE A 162 2.37 7.39 1.83
C ILE A 162 2.50 8.15 3.16
N GLY A 163 1.37 8.58 3.71
CA GLY A 163 1.35 9.42 4.92
C GLY A 163 1.40 10.91 4.65
N ALA A 164 1.30 11.33 3.38
CA ALA A 164 1.27 12.76 3.00
C ALA A 164 -0.09 13.43 3.22
N CYS A 165 -1.08 12.75 3.77
CA CYS A 165 -2.43 13.26 4.05
C CYS A 165 -3.13 13.92 2.84
N GLY A 166 -2.82 13.47 1.62
CA GLY A 166 -3.38 14.02 0.38
C GLY A 166 -2.83 15.40 -0.02
N THR A 167 -1.84 15.94 0.68
CA THR A 167 -1.29 17.30 0.41
C THR A 167 -0.38 17.34 -0.81
N LEU A 168 0.18 16.21 -1.25
CA LEU A 168 1.04 16.11 -2.43
C LEU A 168 0.31 15.63 -3.68
N GLY A 169 -0.93 15.19 -3.55
CA GLY A 169 -1.76 14.70 -4.64
C GLY A 169 -2.85 13.75 -4.16
N VAL A 170 -3.72 13.35 -5.07
CA VAL A 170 -4.82 12.44 -4.80
C VAL A 170 -4.49 11.05 -5.33
N VAL A 171 -4.47 10.05 -4.46
CA VAL A 171 -4.27 8.65 -4.86
C VAL A 171 -5.49 8.19 -5.67
N THR A 172 -5.25 7.71 -6.88
CA THR A 172 -6.30 7.23 -7.79
C THR A 172 -6.29 5.71 -7.97
N GLU A 173 -5.14 5.08 -7.72
CA GLU A 173 -4.97 3.62 -7.74
C GLU A 173 -3.90 3.21 -6.72
N LEU A 174 -4.09 2.03 -6.12
CA LEU A 174 -3.10 1.39 -5.25
C LEU A 174 -2.83 -0.03 -5.71
N GLU A 175 -1.59 -0.47 -5.57
CA GLU A 175 -1.24 -1.87 -5.57
C GLU A 175 -0.76 -2.24 -4.16
N ILE A 176 -1.39 -3.26 -3.58
CA ILE A 176 -1.12 -3.73 -2.21
C ILE A 176 -0.63 -5.17 -2.19
N ALA A 177 0.39 -5.44 -1.38
CA ALA A 177 0.91 -6.77 -1.16
C ALA A 177 0.07 -7.52 -0.11
N LEU A 178 -0.42 -8.69 -0.49
CA LEU A 178 -1.09 -9.62 0.42
C LEU A 178 -0.05 -10.50 1.12
N GLN A 179 -0.44 -11.03 2.27
CA GLN A 179 0.39 -11.94 3.07
C GLN A 179 -0.35 -13.26 3.25
N ALA A 180 0.39 -14.37 3.27
CA ALA A 180 -0.18 -15.66 3.66
C ALA A 180 -0.60 -15.61 5.13
N ALA A 181 -1.82 -16.08 5.42
CA ALA A 181 -2.31 -16.14 6.78
C ALA A 181 -1.46 -17.11 7.62
N PRO A 182 -1.17 -16.77 8.88
CA PRO A 182 -0.47 -17.69 9.77
C PRO A 182 -1.33 -18.96 9.99
N ALA A 183 -0.68 -20.12 10.02
CA ALA A 183 -1.37 -21.39 10.19
C ALA A 183 -2.13 -21.49 11.52
N VAL A 184 -1.64 -20.81 12.56
CA VAL A 184 -2.25 -20.80 13.91
C VAL A 184 -2.01 -19.43 14.55
N VAL A 185 -3.02 -18.94 15.26
CA VAL A 185 -2.93 -17.74 16.11
C VAL A 185 -3.28 -18.14 17.55
N TRP A 186 -2.40 -17.83 18.49
CA TRP A 186 -2.62 -18.09 19.92
C TRP A 186 -2.92 -16.78 20.62
N GLY A 187 -4.01 -16.77 21.40
CA GLY A 187 -4.30 -15.69 22.35
C GLY A 187 -3.84 -16.11 23.74
N VAL A 188 -3.01 -15.27 24.38
CA VAL A 188 -2.53 -15.50 25.75
C VAL A 188 -2.95 -14.31 26.62
N SER A 189 -3.60 -14.58 27.74
CA SER A 189 -3.91 -13.59 28.78
C SER A 189 -3.08 -13.90 30.02
N CYS A 190 -2.31 -12.91 30.49
CA CYS A 190 -1.53 -13.00 31.70
C CYS A 190 -2.11 -12.03 32.72
N PHE A 191 -2.29 -12.50 33.96
CA PHE A 191 -2.75 -11.70 35.10
C PHE A 191 -1.59 -11.56 36.08
N PHE A 192 -1.36 -10.35 36.57
CA PHE A 192 -0.29 -10.03 37.51
C PHE A 192 -0.94 -9.48 38.78
N ASP A 193 -0.44 -9.91 39.94
CA ASP A 193 -0.85 -9.41 41.25
C ASP A 193 -0.16 -8.09 41.60
#